data_aa3c409207bcb54fe79a8b2877b55796
#
_entry.id   aa3c409207bcb54fe79a8b2877b55796
#
_cell.length_a   1.000
_cell.length_b   1.000
_cell.length_c   1.000
_cell.angle_alpha   90.00
_cell.angle_beta   90.00
_cell.angle_gamma   90.00
#
_symmetry.space_group_name_H-M   'P 1'
#
loop_
_entity.id
_entity.type
_entity.pdbx_description
1 polymer ?
#
loop_
_entity_poly.entity_id
_entity_poly.type
_entity_poly.pdbx_seq_one_letter_code
_entity_poly.pdbx_strand_id
1 'polypeptide(L)'
;GVGKTQLAKVLASEIFESEENLIRIDMSEYMEKFSVSRLIGAPPGYVGYEEGGQLTEKVKRRPYSVVLFDEIEKGHPDIYSMLLQILDDGFLTDSVGRKINFQNTIIIMTSNIGVKQINDFGIGVGFETKSSIDQTSQTEQKVIQRALRNTFAPEFLNRIDDCIIFNSLSIKEINKIVSIEIDKLKER
;
A
#
# COMPACT_ATOMS: atom_id res chain seq x y z
N GLY A 1 2.30 -1.06 -14.28
CA GLY A 1 2.40 -1.54 -12.89
C GLY A 1 2.97 -2.94 -12.83
N VAL A 2 3.72 -3.25 -11.78
CA VAL A 2 4.37 -4.56 -11.58
C VAL A 2 3.50 -5.56 -10.80
N GLY A 3 2.20 -5.28 -10.59
CA GLY A 3 1.26 -6.20 -9.93
C GLY A 3 1.06 -5.98 -8.42
N LYS A 4 1.57 -4.90 -7.81
CA LYS A 4 1.41 -4.61 -6.37
C LYS A 4 -0.06 -4.62 -5.92
N THR A 5 -0.91 -3.86 -6.59
CA THR A 5 -2.36 -3.79 -6.30
C THR A 5 -3.07 -5.12 -6.60
N GLN A 6 -2.62 -5.87 -7.61
CA GLN A 6 -3.17 -7.19 -7.93
C GLN A 6 -2.90 -8.22 -6.83
N LEU A 7 -1.70 -8.16 -6.19
CA LEU A 7 -1.40 -9.02 -5.05
C LEU A 7 -2.41 -8.81 -3.91
N ALA A 8 -2.76 -7.56 -3.59
CA ALA A 8 -3.74 -7.27 -2.54
C ALA A 8 -5.13 -7.84 -2.86
N LYS A 9 -5.55 -7.81 -4.13
CA LYS A 9 -6.81 -8.43 -4.57
C LYS A 9 -6.80 -9.94 -4.39
N VAL A 10 -5.72 -10.59 -4.85
CA VAL A 10 -5.56 -12.05 -4.71
C VAL A 10 -5.55 -12.44 -3.24
N LEU A 11 -4.84 -11.70 -2.37
CA LEU A 11 -4.83 -11.97 -0.94
C LEU A 11 -6.24 -11.85 -0.31
N ALA A 12 -7.02 -10.84 -0.70
CA ALA A 12 -8.39 -10.70 -0.21
C ALA A 12 -9.27 -11.89 -0.64
N SER A 13 -9.13 -12.34 -1.89
CA SER A 13 -9.85 -13.50 -2.40
C SER A 13 -9.44 -14.81 -1.71
N GLU A 14 -8.14 -15.05 -1.55
CA GLU A 14 -7.62 -16.30 -1.01
C GLU A 14 -7.79 -16.43 0.51
N ILE A 15 -7.63 -15.33 1.26
CA ILE A 15 -7.68 -15.35 2.73
C ILE A 15 -9.09 -15.08 3.25
N PHE A 16 -9.83 -14.19 2.60
CA PHE A 16 -11.16 -13.75 3.04
C PHE A 16 -12.26 -14.12 2.05
N GLU A 17 -12.01 -15.06 1.13
CA GLU A 17 -12.94 -15.70 0.22
C GLU A 17 -13.68 -14.73 -0.74
N SER A 18 -13.28 -13.46 -0.80
CA SER A 18 -13.91 -12.47 -1.70
C SER A 18 -12.98 -11.28 -1.99
N GLU A 19 -12.89 -10.88 -3.26
CA GLU A 19 -12.25 -9.63 -3.66
C GLU A 19 -12.94 -8.39 -3.07
N GLU A 20 -14.20 -8.49 -2.69
CA GLU A 20 -14.94 -7.41 -2.02
C GLU A 20 -14.41 -7.10 -0.62
N ASN A 21 -13.67 -8.02 0.01
CA ASN A 21 -12.99 -7.80 1.27
C ASN A 21 -11.67 -7.04 1.12
N LEU A 22 -11.42 -6.45 -0.06
CA LEU A 22 -10.37 -5.46 -0.27
C LEU A 22 -10.90 -4.04 -0.05
N ILE A 23 -10.36 -3.35 0.94
CA ILE A 23 -10.58 -1.92 1.19
C ILE A 23 -9.38 -1.18 0.62
N ARG A 24 -9.54 -0.57 -0.57
CA ARG A 24 -8.47 0.22 -1.19
C ARG A 24 -8.65 1.70 -0.88
N ILE A 25 -7.56 2.34 -0.47
CA ILE A 25 -7.41 3.77 -0.21
C ILE A 25 -6.22 4.27 -1.05
N ASP A 26 -6.49 5.14 -2.01
CA ASP A 26 -5.45 5.75 -2.84
C ASP A 26 -4.93 7.02 -2.16
N MET A 27 -3.67 7.01 -1.74
CA MET A 27 -3.09 8.12 -0.98
C MET A 27 -2.91 9.39 -1.79
N SER A 28 -2.98 9.32 -3.12
CA SER A 28 -2.97 10.52 -3.96
C SER A 28 -4.21 11.42 -3.75
N GLU A 29 -5.30 10.86 -3.21
CA GLU A 29 -6.50 11.63 -2.84
C GLU A 29 -6.39 12.27 -1.45
N TYR A 30 -5.33 11.97 -0.70
CA TYR A 30 -5.15 12.34 0.71
C TYR A 30 -3.84 13.10 0.96
N MET A 31 -3.48 13.98 0.05
CA MET A 31 -2.25 14.78 0.11
C MET A 31 -2.36 16.00 1.03
N GLU A 32 -3.57 16.47 1.29
CA GLU A 32 -3.82 17.68 2.05
C GLU A 32 -4.00 17.42 3.56
N LYS A 33 -3.78 18.44 4.39
CA LYS A 33 -3.85 18.36 5.85
C LYS A 33 -5.20 17.85 6.38
N PHE A 34 -6.30 18.19 5.72
CA PHE A 34 -7.64 17.74 6.14
C PHE A 34 -7.98 16.32 5.70
N SER A 35 -7.06 15.63 5.05
CA SER A 35 -7.28 14.30 4.51
C SER A 35 -7.53 13.25 5.59
N VAL A 36 -6.93 13.39 6.78
CA VAL A 36 -7.13 12.46 7.90
C VAL A 36 -8.60 12.45 8.33
N SER A 37 -9.26 13.62 8.42
CA SER A 37 -10.68 13.68 8.78
C SER A 37 -11.60 12.98 7.76
N ARG A 38 -11.22 12.90 6.50
CA ARG A 38 -11.95 12.09 5.51
C ARG A 38 -11.82 10.58 5.78
N LEU A 39 -10.71 10.13 6.34
CA LEU A 39 -10.48 8.72 6.67
C LEU A 39 -11.15 8.29 7.97
N ILE A 40 -11.10 9.13 9.02
CA ILE A 40 -11.59 8.79 10.36
C ILE A 40 -12.95 9.43 10.69
N GLY A 41 -13.44 10.35 9.85
CA GLY A 41 -14.64 11.13 10.04
C GLY A 41 -14.35 12.58 10.47
N ALA A 42 -15.26 13.49 10.15
CA ALA A 42 -15.18 14.88 10.57
C ALA A 42 -15.68 15.04 12.03
N PRO A 43 -15.12 15.97 12.81
CA PRO A 43 -15.63 16.28 14.14
C PRO A 43 -17.06 16.86 14.10
N PRO A 44 -17.81 16.77 15.21
CA PRO A 44 -19.14 17.38 15.30
C PRO A 44 -19.13 18.86 14.88
N GLY A 45 -20.11 19.26 14.06
CA GLY A 45 -20.24 20.63 13.55
C GLY A 45 -19.46 20.93 12.27
N TYR A 46 -18.69 19.99 11.74
CA TYR A 46 -18.02 20.13 10.43
C TYR A 46 -18.78 19.41 9.32
N VAL A 47 -18.62 19.89 8.09
CA VAL A 47 -19.20 19.25 6.88
C VAL A 47 -18.68 17.81 6.75
N GLY A 48 -19.57 16.84 6.50
CA GLY A 48 -19.23 15.44 6.39
C GLY A 48 -19.27 14.64 7.70
N TYR A 49 -19.70 15.26 8.82
CA TYR A 49 -19.81 14.56 10.11
C TYR A 49 -20.74 13.35 10.06
N GLU A 50 -21.89 13.46 9.38
CA GLU A 50 -22.88 12.38 9.29
C GLU A 50 -22.43 11.21 8.41
N GLU A 51 -21.50 11.44 7.47
CA GLU A 51 -21.03 10.43 6.55
C GLU A 51 -20.05 9.44 7.20
N GLY A 52 -19.44 9.79 8.35
CA GLY A 52 -18.40 9.01 9.00
C GLY A 52 -17.08 9.00 8.21
N GLY A 53 -16.09 8.27 8.69
CA GLY A 53 -14.81 8.17 8.02
C GLY A 53 -14.80 7.08 6.93
N GLN A 54 -14.23 7.39 5.79
CA GLN A 54 -14.19 6.44 4.65
C GLN A 54 -13.44 5.14 4.98
N LEU A 55 -12.40 5.19 5.80
CA LEU A 55 -11.68 4.01 6.25
C LEU A 55 -12.43 3.32 7.41
N THR A 56 -12.78 4.09 8.44
CA THR A 56 -13.38 3.55 9.66
C THR A 56 -14.71 2.87 9.42
N GLU A 57 -15.59 3.45 8.61
CA GLU A 57 -16.89 2.85 8.28
C GLU A 57 -16.73 1.59 7.40
N LYS A 58 -15.77 1.56 6.46
CA LYS A 58 -15.50 0.36 5.65
C LYS A 58 -14.99 -0.81 6.51
N VAL A 59 -14.01 -0.56 7.39
CA VAL A 59 -13.47 -1.60 8.29
C VAL A 59 -14.50 -2.07 9.29
N LYS A 60 -15.33 -1.17 9.85
CA LYS A 60 -16.43 -1.53 10.72
C LYS A 60 -17.43 -2.48 10.07
N ARG A 61 -17.72 -2.27 8.77
CA ARG A 61 -18.63 -3.16 7.99
C ARG A 61 -17.98 -4.47 7.58
N ARG A 62 -16.63 -4.47 7.39
CA ARG A 62 -15.84 -5.63 6.93
C ARG A 62 -14.62 -5.78 7.82
N PRO A 63 -14.78 -6.31 9.06
CA PRO A 63 -13.67 -6.41 10.02
C PRO A 63 -12.61 -7.44 9.62
N TYR A 64 -12.95 -8.39 8.76
CA TYR A 64 -12.03 -9.34 8.15
C TYR A 64 -11.76 -8.90 6.71
N SER A 65 -10.71 -8.13 6.50
CA SER A 65 -10.42 -7.52 5.21
C SER A 65 -8.93 -7.25 5.00
N VAL A 66 -8.55 -7.09 3.74
CA VAL A 66 -7.26 -6.51 3.34
C VAL A 66 -7.47 -5.00 3.19
N VAL A 67 -6.71 -4.20 3.92
CA VAL A 67 -6.71 -2.73 3.79
C VAL A 67 -5.45 -2.33 3.03
N LEU A 68 -5.63 -1.86 1.80
CA LEU A 68 -4.55 -1.43 0.91
C LEU A 68 -4.45 0.10 0.90
N PHE A 69 -3.35 0.62 1.39
CA PHE A 69 -2.92 2.02 1.20
C PHE A 69 -2.02 2.10 -0.03
N ASP A 70 -2.56 2.56 -1.15
CA ASP A 70 -1.85 2.62 -2.42
C ASP A 70 -1.09 3.95 -2.54
N GLU A 71 0.19 3.91 -2.96
CA GLU A 71 1.11 5.05 -3.08
C GLU A 71 1.29 5.84 -1.76
N ILE A 72 1.63 5.12 -0.68
CA ILE A 72 1.68 5.65 0.70
C ILE A 72 2.54 6.90 0.84
N GLU A 73 3.59 7.06 0.04
CA GLU A 73 4.48 8.23 0.02
C GLU A 73 3.79 9.53 -0.40
N LYS A 74 2.61 9.46 -1.01
CA LYS A 74 1.85 10.64 -1.44
C LYS A 74 0.93 11.20 -0.34
N GLY A 75 0.65 10.39 0.68
CA GLY A 75 -0.22 10.79 1.78
C GLY A 75 0.37 11.91 2.63
N HIS A 76 -0.51 12.75 3.20
CA HIS A 76 -0.08 13.77 4.16
C HIS A 76 0.60 13.12 5.38
N PRO A 77 1.63 13.73 5.99
CA PRO A 77 2.34 13.18 7.15
C PRO A 77 1.46 12.76 8.32
N ASP A 78 0.34 13.45 8.56
CA ASP A 78 -0.60 13.11 9.64
C ASP A 78 -1.23 11.71 9.47
N ILE A 79 -1.26 11.17 8.23
CA ILE A 79 -1.74 9.81 7.94
C ILE A 79 -0.80 8.77 8.56
N TYR A 80 0.50 9.03 8.60
CA TYR A 80 1.46 8.10 9.22
C TYR A 80 1.24 7.98 10.72
N SER A 81 0.86 9.07 11.40
CA SER A 81 0.49 9.05 12.82
C SER A 81 -0.77 8.23 13.08
N MET A 82 -1.76 8.33 12.19
CA MET A 82 -2.97 7.50 12.21
C MET A 82 -2.62 6.02 11.99
N LEU A 83 -1.76 5.72 11.01
CA LEU A 83 -1.32 4.35 10.72
C LEU A 83 -0.51 3.76 11.88
N LEU A 84 0.34 4.53 12.54
CA LEU A 84 1.06 4.09 13.73
C LEU A 84 0.10 3.62 14.82
N GLN A 85 -1.00 4.34 15.06
CA GLN A 85 -2.02 3.90 16.03
C GLN A 85 -2.62 2.54 15.65
N ILE A 86 -2.90 2.32 14.36
CA ILE A 86 -3.42 1.03 13.87
C ILE A 86 -2.38 -0.09 14.07
N LEU A 87 -1.12 0.17 13.71
CA LEU A 87 -0.05 -0.83 13.75
C LEU A 87 0.37 -1.19 15.18
N ASP A 88 0.30 -0.23 16.11
CA ASP A 88 0.67 -0.43 17.51
C ASP A 88 -0.45 -1.05 18.33
N ASP A 89 -1.64 -0.45 18.27
CA ASP A 89 -2.74 -0.79 19.16
C ASP A 89 -3.73 -1.80 18.53
N GLY A 90 -3.74 -1.92 17.21
CA GLY A 90 -4.76 -2.67 16.47
C GLY A 90 -6.12 -2.00 16.46
N PHE A 91 -6.21 -0.74 16.85
CA PHE A 91 -7.44 0.07 16.90
C PHE A 91 -7.21 1.46 16.35
N LEU A 92 -8.27 2.04 15.79
CA LEU A 92 -8.31 3.44 15.40
C LEU A 92 -9.53 4.10 16.03
N THR A 93 -9.33 5.25 16.69
CA THR A 93 -10.43 6.02 17.24
C THR A 93 -10.98 6.96 16.17
N ASP A 94 -12.26 6.86 15.87
CA ASP A 94 -12.93 7.77 14.94
C ASP A 94 -13.24 9.13 15.57
N SER A 95 -13.76 10.05 14.75
CA SER A 95 -14.08 11.43 15.17
C SER A 95 -15.16 11.55 16.24
N VAL A 96 -15.97 10.49 16.47
CA VAL A 96 -17.00 10.42 17.50
C VAL A 96 -16.56 9.62 18.73
N GLY A 97 -15.29 9.24 18.82
CA GLY A 97 -14.72 8.51 19.95
C GLY A 97 -14.94 6.99 19.93
N ARG A 98 -15.43 6.41 18.83
CA ARG A 98 -15.61 4.96 18.71
C ARG A 98 -14.28 4.31 18.36
N LYS A 99 -13.93 3.22 19.05
CA LYS A 99 -12.76 2.40 18.71
C LYS A 99 -13.13 1.41 17.61
N ILE A 100 -12.47 1.53 16.46
CA ILE A 100 -12.63 0.64 15.32
C ILE A 100 -11.50 -0.40 15.36
N ASN A 101 -11.86 -1.68 15.34
CA ASN A 101 -10.91 -2.78 15.48
C ASN A 101 -10.30 -3.15 14.13
N PHE A 102 -8.97 -3.15 14.05
CA PHE A 102 -8.16 -3.55 12.89
C PHE A 102 -7.38 -4.86 13.11
N GLN A 103 -7.51 -5.51 14.26
CA GLN A 103 -6.72 -6.72 14.61
C GLN A 103 -6.95 -7.89 13.65
N ASN A 104 -8.10 -7.93 12.99
CA ASN A 104 -8.42 -8.98 12.01
C ASN A 104 -8.23 -8.49 10.55
N THR A 105 -7.53 -7.37 10.35
CA THR A 105 -7.22 -6.86 9.01
C THR A 105 -5.76 -7.13 8.65
N ILE A 106 -5.51 -7.30 7.35
CA ILE A 106 -4.16 -7.31 6.78
C ILE A 106 -3.90 -5.94 6.20
N ILE A 107 -2.92 -5.22 6.75
CA ILE A 107 -2.54 -3.89 6.25
C ILE A 107 -1.46 -4.06 5.17
N ILE A 108 -1.74 -3.55 3.98
CA ILE A 108 -0.79 -3.52 2.86
C ILE A 108 -0.56 -2.06 2.47
N MET A 109 0.70 -1.69 2.34
CA MET A 109 1.10 -0.37 1.84
C MET A 109 1.92 -0.56 0.57
N THR A 110 1.56 0.10 -0.52
CA THR A 110 2.40 0.11 -1.73
C THR A 110 3.14 1.43 -1.85
N SER A 111 4.32 1.37 -2.45
CA SER A 111 5.13 2.56 -2.71
C SER A 111 5.90 2.41 -4.03
N ASN A 112 6.20 3.54 -4.66
CA ASN A 112 7.09 3.63 -5.80
C ASN A 112 8.43 4.30 -5.44
N ILE A 113 8.74 4.41 -4.13
CA ILE A 113 10.00 4.96 -3.62
C ILE A 113 11.16 4.11 -4.12
N GLY A 114 12.26 4.77 -4.47
CA GLY A 114 13.47 4.12 -4.95
C GLY A 114 13.51 3.83 -6.45
N VAL A 115 12.38 3.79 -7.15
CA VAL A 115 12.35 3.51 -8.59
C VAL A 115 13.12 4.56 -9.40
N LYS A 116 12.95 5.85 -9.06
CA LYS A 116 13.70 6.94 -9.71
C LYS A 116 15.20 6.82 -9.43
N GLN A 117 15.58 6.59 -8.19
CA GLN A 117 16.97 6.44 -7.77
C GLN A 117 17.65 5.26 -8.47
N ILE A 118 16.97 4.12 -8.62
CA ILE A 118 17.49 2.97 -9.36
C ILE A 118 17.74 3.32 -10.82
N ASN A 119 16.80 4.02 -11.46
CA ASN A 119 16.94 4.47 -12.85
C ASN A 119 18.07 5.49 -13.01
N ASP A 120 18.22 6.45 -12.09
CA ASP A 120 19.24 7.49 -12.11
C ASP A 120 20.66 6.92 -11.88
N PHE A 121 20.79 5.87 -11.10
CA PHE A 121 22.07 5.17 -10.88
C PHE A 121 22.50 4.30 -12.06
N GLY A 122 21.68 4.20 -13.13
CA GLY A 122 22.03 3.44 -14.33
C GLY A 122 22.20 1.93 -14.10
N ILE A 123 21.67 1.38 -13.03
CA ILE A 123 21.70 -0.06 -12.68
C ILE A 123 20.70 -0.79 -13.57
N GLY A 124 20.89 -0.76 -14.86
CA GLY A 124 19.97 -1.41 -15.80
C GLY A 124 20.44 -1.37 -17.26
N VAL A 125 21.56 -0.71 -17.54
CA VAL A 125 22.11 -0.58 -18.90
C VAL A 125 23.57 -1.01 -18.91
N GLY A 126 23.82 -2.32 -18.83
CA GLY A 126 25.14 -2.90 -18.96
C GLY A 126 25.07 -4.41 -19.19
N PHE A 127 26.00 -4.96 -19.97
CA PHE A 127 26.07 -6.38 -20.33
C PHE A 127 25.98 -7.30 -19.10
N GLU A 128 24.93 -8.13 -19.06
CA GLU A 128 24.63 -9.07 -17.97
C GLU A 128 25.58 -10.25 -17.98
N THR A 129 26.42 -10.37 -16.95
CA THR A 129 27.00 -11.64 -16.54
C THR A 129 26.30 -12.16 -15.30
N LYS A 130 26.16 -13.49 -15.14
CA LYS A 130 25.44 -14.09 -13.99
C LYS A 130 25.93 -13.61 -12.61
N SER A 131 27.21 -13.27 -12.48
CA SER A 131 27.81 -12.71 -11.26
C SER A 131 27.46 -11.23 -11.02
N SER A 132 27.01 -10.50 -12.05
CA SER A 132 26.56 -9.11 -11.91
C SER A 132 25.11 -9.01 -11.44
N ILE A 133 24.27 -10.01 -11.72
CA ILE A 133 22.85 -10.01 -11.34
C ILE A 133 22.68 -10.04 -9.82
N ASP A 134 23.43 -10.88 -9.09
CA ASP A 134 23.37 -10.98 -7.63
C ASP A 134 23.89 -9.72 -6.94
N GLN A 135 24.93 -9.08 -7.47
CA GLN A 135 25.47 -7.82 -6.96
C GLN A 135 24.54 -6.65 -7.26
N THR A 136 23.87 -6.67 -8.41
CA THR A 136 22.90 -5.64 -8.80
C THR A 136 21.67 -5.68 -7.89
N SER A 137 21.12 -6.88 -7.63
CA SER A 137 19.95 -7.04 -6.75
C SER A 137 20.22 -6.59 -5.31
N GLN A 138 21.39 -6.86 -4.74
CA GLN A 138 21.79 -6.39 -3.42
C GLN A 138 21.99 -4.86 -3.38
N THR A 139 22.46 -4.27 -4.47
CA THR A 139 22.63 -2.83 -4.59
C THR A 139 21.27 -2.14 -4.69
N GLU A 140 20.36 -2.67 -5.49
CA GLU A 140 18.97 -2.17 -5.59
C GLU A 140 18.25 -2.21 -4.24
N GLN A 141 18.36 -3.32 -3.50
CA GLN A 141 17.79 -3.43 -2.16
C GLN A 141 18.31 -2.35 -1.20
N LYS A 142 19.63 -2.10 -1.20
CA LYS A 142 20.24 -1.05 -0.38
C LYS A 142 19.76 0.35 -0.77
N VAL A 143 19.60 0.62 -2.07
CA VAL A 143 19.09 1.89 -2.58
C VAL A 143 17.64 2.11 -2.12
N ILE A 144 16.78 1.09 -2.25
CA ILE A 144 15.39 1.13 -1.81
C ILE A 144 15.31 1.33 -0.30
N GLN A 145 16.08 0.57 0.50
CA GLN A 145 16.08 0.73 1.96
C GLN A 145 16.53 2.13 2.40
N ARG A 146 17.54 2.69 1.72
CA ARG A 146 17.97 4.08 1.98
C ARG A 146 16.88 5.09 1.63
N ALA A 147 16.21 4.89 0.50
CA ALA A 147 15.11 5.76 0.06
C ALA A 147 13.92 5.71 1.05
N LEU A 148 13.57 4.52 1.56
CA LEU A 148 12.55 4.35 2.59
C LEU A 148 12.91 5.09 3.88
N ARG A 149 14.15 4.94 4.37
CA ARG A 149 14.64 5.64 5.59
C ARG A 149 14.68 7.16 5.44
N ASN A 150 14.84 7.67 4.23
CA ASN A 150 14.83 9.10 3.96
C ASN A 150 13.41 9.67 3.87
N THR A 151 12.42 8.83 3.58
CA THR A 151 11.02 9.25 3.37
C THR A 151 10.17 9.04 4.61
N PHE A 152 10.37 7.94 5.32
CA PHE A 152 9.56 7.57 6.48
C PHE A 152 10.37 7.64 7.78
N ALA A 153 9.70 8.03 8.86
CA ALA A 153 10.31 8.01 10.18
C ALA A 153 10.71 6.57 10.58
N PRO A 154 11.83 6.38 11.28
CA PRO A 154 12.27 5.06 11.74
C PRO A 154 11.21 4.34 12.58
N GLU A 155 10.46 5.07 13.39
CA GLU A 155 9.36 4.56 14.19
C GLU A 155 8.32 3.85 13.32
N PHE A 156 7.91 4.47 12.20
CA PHE A 156 6.97 3.90 11.26
C PHE A 156 7.52 2.63 10.58
N LEU A 157 8.77 2.67 10.11
CA LEU A 157 9.40 1.53 9.45
C LEU A 157 9.57 0.32 10.38
N ASN A 158 9.80 0.55 11.68
CA ASN A 158 9.95 -0.52 12.66
C ASN A 158 8.63 -1.25 13.01
N ARG A 159 7.48 -0.71 12.58
CA ARG A 159 6.15 -1.35 12.77
C ARG A 159 5.70 -2.15 11.56
N ILE A 160 6.46 -2.10 10.48
CA ILE A 160 6.20 -2.91 9.29
C ILE A 160 6.83 -4.28 9.48
N ASP A 161 6.03 -5.34 9.38
CA ASP A 161 6.49 -6.72 9.58
C ASP A 161 7.45 -7.15 8.47
N ASP A 162 7.15 -6.81 7.20
CA ASP A 162 7.98 -7.18 6.05
C ASP A 162 7.88 -6.18 4.91
N CYS A 163 8.94 -6.09 4.11
CA CYS A 163 9.06 -5.20 2.96
C CYS A 163 9.40 -6.01 1.70
N ILE A 164 8.41 -6.21 0.83
CA ILE A 164 8.53 -7.01 -0.39
C ILE A 164 8.88 -6.09 -1.56
N ILE A 165 9.98 -6.39 -2.23
CA ILE A 165 10.44 -5.67 -3.41
C ILE A 165 9.91 -6.36 -4.66
N PHE A 166 9.19 -5.62 -5.49
CA PHE A 166 8.70 -6.07 -6.78
C PHE A 166 9.71 -5.74 -7.87
N ASN A 167 10.21 -6.76 -8.55
CA ASN A 167 11.10 -6.61 -9.68
C ASN A 167 10.35 -6.13 -10.93
N SER A 168 11.07 -5.56 -11.89
CA SER A 168 10.53 -5.24 -13.20
C SER A 168 10.11 -6.51 -13.92
N LEU A 169 8.97 -6.44 -14.64
CA LEU A 169 8.45 -7.57 -15.40
C LEU A 169 9.27 -7.78 -16.68
N SER A 170 9.66 -9.00 -16.94
CA SER A 170 10.26 -9.41 -18.22
C SER A 170 9.21 -9.43 -19.34
N ILE A 171 9.67 -9.35 -20.60
CA ILE A 171 8.78 -9.43 -21.79
C ILE A 171 7.94 -10.73 -21.77
N LYS A 172 8.53 -11.85 -21.31
CA LYS A 172 7.83 -13.13 -21.20
C LYS A 172 6.66 -13.08 -20.19
N GLU A 173 6.88 -12.42 -19.06
CA GLU A 173 5.84 -12.23 -18.03
C GLU A 173 4.75 -11.28 -18.50
N ILE A 174 5.12 -10.20 -19.18
CA ILE A 174 4.17 -9.26 -19.79
C ILE A 174 3.28 -10.00 -20.80
N ASN A 175 3.84 -10.82 -21.68
CA ASN A 175 3.07 -11.60 -22.66
C ASN A 175 2.07 -12.56 -21.98
N LYS A 176 2.47 -13.22 -20.88
CA LYS A 176 1.56 -14.07 -20.09
C LYS A 176 0.39 -13.25 -19.49
N ILE A 177 0.68 -12.08 -18.93
CA ILE A 177 -0.35 -11.18 -18.37
C ILE A 177 -1.32 -10.74 -19.46
N VAL A 178 -0.81 -10.35 -20.64
CA VAL A 178 -1.66 -9.97 -21.78
C VAL A 178 -2.58 -11.12 -22.20
N SER A 179 -2.06 -12.37 -22.27
CA SER A 179 -2.89 -13.54 -22.60
C SER A 179 -4.01 -13.74 -21.58
N ILE A 180 -3.71 -13.65 -20.27
CA ILE A 180 -4.71 -13.79 -19.20
C ILE A 180 -5.81 -12.71 -19.32
N GLU A 181 -5.41 -11.47 -19.56
CA GLU A 181 -6.37 -10.35 -19.67
C GLU A 181 -7.25 -10.46 -20.96
N ILE A 182 -6.67 -10.95 -22.06
CA ILE A 182 -7.44 -11.25 -23.29
C ILE A 182 -8.45 -12.38 -23.05
N ASP A 183 -8.07 -13.43 -22.33
CA ASP A 183 -8.98 -14.55 -22.06
C ASP A 183 -10.14 -14.12 -21.16
N LYS A 184 -9.89 -13.31 -20.12
CA LYS A 184 -10.94 -12.67 -19.31
C LYS A 184 -11.90 -11.79 -20.12
N LEU A 185 -11.41 -11.12 -21.17
CA LEU A 185 -12.25 -10.31 -22.06
C LEU A 185 -13.14 -11.15 -22.97
N LYS A 186 -12.68 -12.35 -23.36
CA LYS A 186 -13.49 -13.29 -24.18
C LYS A 186 -14.59 -13.98 -23.39
N GLU A 187 -14.42 -14.12 -22.06
CA GLU A 187 -15.41 -14.75 -21.18
C GLU A 187 -16.54 -13.79 -20.75
N ARG A 188 -16.43 -12.49 -21.06
CA ARG A 188 -17.47 -11.46 -20.84
C ARG A 188 -18.40 -11.31 -22.05
#